data_6558e1d8b42820d942e4dab0756e07a5
#
_entry.id   6558e1d8b42820d942e4dab0756e07a5
#
_cell.length_a   1.000
_cell.length_b   1.000
_cell.length_c   1.000
_cell.angle_alpha   90.00
_cell.angle_beta   90.00
_cell.angle_gamma   90.00
#
_symmetry.space_group_name_H-M   'P 1'
#
loop_
_entity.id
_entity.type
_entity.pdbx_description
1 polymer ?
#
loop_
_entity_poly.entity_id
_entity_poly.type
_entity_poly.pdbx_seq_one_letter_code
_entity_poly.pdbx_strand_id
1 'polypeptide(L)'
;MNLEDSKISSNHIILNSRLLDFYVVSMTKKTIQKKKNDPRYIFIVGGVISGVGKGIAASSIARILTNRGLTVTALKIDPYINVDAGTMNPTEHGEVFVLKDGDETDQDMGNYERFLNRDLTRINYMTTGRVYQSVINRERNLEYGGKCVEVVPHIPMEIIDRIKFAQQEACADIVIVEIGGTVGEYQSMLFLEAARMMHITHPHRVFF
;
A
#
# COMPACT_ATOMS: atom_id res chain seq x y z
N MET A 1 40.72 -15.91 -75.63
CA MET A 1 39.23 -15.82 -75.56
C MET A 1 38.89 -15.64 -74.13
N ASN A 2 38.59 -14.39 -73.76
CA ASN A 2 38.62 -13.84 -72.43
C ASN A 2 37.36 -14.23 -71.62
N LEU A 3 37.57 -14.65 -70.39
CA LEU A 3 36.57 -14.74 -69.38
C LEU A 3 36.70 -13.51 -68.44
N GLU A 4 35.74 -12.63 -68.47
CA GLU A 4 35.69 -11.45 -67.62
C GLU A 4 35.08 -11.83 -66.25
N ASP A 5 35.81 -11.45 -65.22
CA ASP A 5 35.44 -11.56 -63.81
C ASP A 5 34.32 -10.60 -63.45
N SER A 6 33.20 -11.11 -62.94
CA SER A 6 32.17 -10.29 -62.30
C SER A 6 32.49 -10.13 -60.81
N LYS A 7 33.03 -8.98 -60.41
CA LYS A 7 33.19 -8.55 -59.02
C LYS A 7 31.83 -8.26 -58.39
N ILE A 8 31.44 -9.09 -57.44
CA ILE A 8 30.33 -8.78 -56.54
C ILE A 8 30.84 -7.80 -55.47
N SER A 9 30.35 -6.57 -55.57
CA SER A 9 30.61 -5.52 -54.59
C SER A 9 29.87 -5.84 -53.28
N SER A 10 30.63 -6.19 -52.24
CA SER A 10 30.08 -6.33 -50.87
C SER A 10 29.89 -4.93 -50.28
N ASN A 11 28.67 -4.44 -50.33
CA ASN A 11 28.29 -3.27 -49.57
C ASN A 11 28.23 -3.61 -48.07
N HIS A 12 29.30 -3.30 -47.37
CA HIS A 12 29.27 -3.28 -45.89
C HIS A 12 28.45 -2.06 -45.45
N ILE A 13 27.22 -2.36 -45.00
CA ILE A 13 26.42 -1.37 -44.25
C ILE A 13 27.07 -1.24 -42.88
N ILE A 14 27.88 -0.19 -42.70
CA ILE A 14 28.35 0.21 -41.37
C ILE A 14 27.15 0.80 -40.67
N LEU A 15 26.44 -0.02 -39.88
CA LEU A 15 25.42 0.43 -38.97
C LEU A 15 26.10 1.21 -37.83
N ASN A 16 25.89 2.53 -37.86
CA ASN A 16 26.45 3.45 -36.91
C ASN A 16 25.92 3.10 -35.51
N SER A 17 26.76 2.62 -34.59
CA SER A 17 26.41 2.17 -33.23
C SER A 17 25.59 3.20 -32.45
N ARG A 18 25.81 4.49 -32.71
CA ARG A 18 25.04 5.60 -32.11
C ARG A 18 23.56 5.62 -32.51
N LEU A 19 23.21 5.13 -33.69
CA LEU A 19 21.80 5.05 -34.12
C LEU A 19 21.07 3.87 -33.44
N LEU A 20 21.77 2.77 -33.24
CA LEU A 20 21.23 1.62 -32.47
C LEU A 20 20.99 1.99 -31.02
N ASP A 21 21.94 2.69 -30.38
CA ASP A 21 21.81 3.16 -29.00
C ASP A 21 20.64 4.14 -28.85
N PHE A 22 20.42 5.00 -29.84
CA PHE A 22 19.29 5.95 -29.83
C PHE A 22 17.94 5.22 -30.03
N TYR A 23 17.91 4.16 -30.82
CA TYR A 23 16.69 3.38 -31.07
C TYR A 23 16.35 2.49 -29.85
N VAL A 24 17.35 1.88 -29.21
CA VAL A 24 17.18 1.09 -27.98
C VAL A 24 16.76 1.99 -26.82
N VAL A 25 17.38 3.17 -26.66
CA VAL A 25 16.99 4.15 -25.63
C VAL A 25 15.60 4.74 -25.89
N SER A 26 15.22 4.95 -27.17
CA SER A 26 13.87 5.40 -27.52
C SER A 26 12.82 4.32 -27.30
N MET A 27 13.11 3.05 -27.58
CA MET A 27 12.20 1.95 -27.26
C MET A 27 12.05 1.72 -25.77
N THR A 28 13.15 1.78 -25.00
CA THR A 28 13.07 1.64 -23.54
C THR A 28 12.34 2.80 -22.89
N LYS A 29 12.46 4.03 -23.38
CA LYS A 29 11.67 5.18 -22.89
C LYS A 29 10.18 5.12 -23.28
N LYS A 30 9.81 4.47 -24.39
CA LYS A 30 8.39 4.28 -24.77
C LYS A 30 7.69 3.16 -24.00
N THR A 31 8.43 2.26 -23.34
CA THR A 31 7.83 1.09 -22.65
C THR A 31 7.54 1.36 -21.16
N ILE A 32 7.90 2.54 -20.62
CA ILE A 32 7.66 2.89 -19.19
C ILE A 32 6.83 4.18 -19.07
N GLN A 33 5.82 4.34 -19.90
CA GLN A 33 4.63 5.00 -19.41
C GLN A 33 3.71 3.91 -18.86
N LYS A 34 3.99 3.44 -17.63
CA LYS A 34 3.04 2.69 -16.84
C LYS A 34 1.79 3.58 -16.80
N LYS A 35 0.76 3.18 -17.55
CA LYS A 35 -0.56 3.81 -17.50
C LYS A 35 -0.81 3.97 -16.00
N LYS A 36 -1.11 5.17 -15.53
CA LYS A 36 -1.35 5.45 -14.12
C LYS A 36 -2.53 4.56 -13.73
N ASN A 37 -2.24 3.33 -13.28
CA ASN A 37 -3.28 2.39 -12.90
C ASN A 37 -3.99 3.01 -11.72
N ASP A 38 -5.28 3.13 -11.83
CA ASP A 38 -6.12 3.50 -10.71
C ASP A 38 -5.96 2.45 -9.61
N PRO A 39 -5.46 2.81 -8.43
CA PRO A 39 -5.20 1.85 -7.38
C PRO A 39 -6.49 1.18 -6.91
N ARG A 40 -6.38 -0.08 -6.49
CA ARG A 40 -7.48 -0.83 -5.89
C ARG A 40 -7.18 -1.09 -4.42
N TYR A 41 -8.24 -1.13 -3.62
CA TYR A 41 -8.17 -1.31 -2.18
C TYR A 41 -8.97 -2.55 -1.81
N ILE A 42 -8.36 -3.46 -1.05
CA ILE A 42 -8.99 -4.67 -0.56
C ILE A 42 -9.00 -4.59 0.97
N PHE A 43 -10.19 -4.49 1.55
CA PHE A 43 -10.36 -4.48 3.00
C PHE A 43 -10.61 -5.89 3.51
N ILE A 44 -9.80 -6.31 4.46
CA ILE A 44 -9.93 -7.58 5.17
C ILE A 44 -10.49 -7.27 6.56
N VAL A 45 -11.70 -7.70 6.82
CA VAL A 45 -12.40 -7.48 8.09
C VAL A 45 -12.82 -8.81 8.69
N GLY A 46 -12.81 -8.91 10.02
CA GLY A 46 -13.29 -10.10 10.72
C GLY A 46 -14.82 -10.05 10.89
N GLY A 47 -15.44 -11.23 10.85
CA GLY A 47 -16.85 -11.37 11.19
C GLY A 47 -17.06 -11.35 12.71
N VAL A 48 -17.64 -12.43 13.25
CA VAL A 48 -18.04 -12.49 14.68
C VAL A 48 -16.92 -13.02 15.59
N ILE A 49 -15.91 -13.69 15.05
CA ILE A 49 -14.86 -14.36 15.83
C ILE A 49 -13.50 -13.70 15.53
N SER A 50 -12.77 -13.31 16.58
CA SER A 50 -11.38 -12.90 16.48
C SER A 50 -10.47 -14.12 16.25
N GLY A 51 -9.26 -13.90 15.74
CA GLY A 51 -8.28 -14.99 15.56
C GLY A 51 -8.54 -15.92 14.36
N VAL A 52 -9.44 -15.58 13.45
CA VAL A 52 -9.76 -16.39 12.25
C VAL A 52 -8.67 -16.40 11.18
N GLY A 53 -7.51 -15.78 11.44
CA GLY A 53 -6.38 -15.75 10.50
C GLY A 53 -6.45 -14.65 9.45
N LYS A 54 -7.03 -13.49 9.76
CA LYS A 54 -7.06 -12.31 8.88
C LYS A 54 -5.67 -11.94 8.35
N GLY A 55 -4.66 -11.87 9.25
CA GLY A 55 -3.29 -11.53 8.89
C GLY A 55 -2.69 -12.50 7.86
N ILE A 56 -2.92 -13.80 8.05
CA ILE A 56 -2.47 -14.82 7.09
C ILE A 56 -3.23 -14.71 5.77
N ALA A 57 -4.54 -14.46 5.80
CA ALA A 57 -5.33 -14.24 4.59
C ALA A 57 -4.84 -13.00 3.82
N ALA A 58 -4.66 -11.87 4.52
CA ALA A 58 -4.14 -10.62 3.95
C ALA A 58 -2.77 -10.85 3.30
N SER A 59 -1.84 -11.46 4.04
CA SER A 59 -0.49 -11.77 3.58
C SER A 59 -0.48 -12.70 2.36
N SER A 60 -1.33 -13.73 2.37
CA SER A 60 -1.43 -14.69 1.27
C SER A 60 -2.00 -14.06 0.00
N ILE A 61 -3.05 -13.25 0.12
CA ILE A 61 -3.62 -12.48 -1.00
C ILE A 61 -2.56 -11.53 -1.56
N ALA A 62 -1.83 -10.81 -0.68
CA ALA A 62 -0.75 -9.93 -1.06
C ALA A 62 0.31 -10.67 -1.89
N ARG A 63 0.74 -11.84 -1.44
CA ARG A 63 1.73 -12.68 -2.12
C ARG A 63 1.25 -13.16 -3.48
N ILE A 64 0.01 -13.65 -3.57
CA ILE A 64 -0.58 -14.13 -4.82
C ILE A 64 -0.62 -13.00 -5.86
N LEU A 65 -1.05 -11.80 -5.45
CA LEU A 65 -1.14 -10.65 -6.34
C LEU A 65 0.24 -10.16 -6.78
N THR A 66 1.23 -10.15 -5.88
CA THR A 66 2.63 -9.83 -6.19
C THR A 66 3.21 -10.82 -7.21
N ASN A 67 2.94 -12.11 -7.04
CA ASN A 67 3.40 -13.13 -7.98
C ASN A 67 2.75 -13.01 -9.37
N ARG A 68 1.63 -12.29 -9.47
CA ARG A 68 1.00 -11.94 -10.75
C ARG A 68 1.55 -10.65 -11.37
N GLY A 69 2.60 -10.09 -10.81
CA GLY A 69 3.29 -8.89 -11.33
C GLY A 69 2.68 -7.57 -10.90
N LEU A 70 1.78 -7.55 -9.92
CA LEU A 70 1.20 -6.33 -9.37
C LEU A 70 2.09 -5.78 -8.25
N THR A 71 2.20 -4.46 -8.16
CA THR A 71 2.81 -3.80 -7.01
C THR A 71 1.79 -3.75 -5.87
N VAL A 72 2.08 -4.43 -4.77
CA VAL A 72 1.16 -4.55 -3.62
C VAL A 72 1.80 -3.96 -2.38
N THR A 73 1.02 -3.24 -1.58
CA THR A 73 1.36 -2.89 -0.20
C THR A 73 0.26 -3.33 0.74
N ALA A 74 0.59 -3.48 2.02
CA ALA A 74 -0.36 -3.86 3.05
C ALA A 74 -0.37 -2.81 4.18
N LEU A 75 -1.52 -2.59 4.78
CA LEU A 75 -1.70 -1.80 5.98
C LEU A 75 -2.38 -2.64 7.05
N LYS A 76 -1.90 -2.50 8.27
CA LYS A 76 -2.56 -2.99 9.49
C LYS A 76 -3.22 -1.82 10.21
N ILE A 77 -4.45 -2.03 10.62
CA ILE A 77 -5.22 -1.11 11.46
C ILE A 77 -5.59 -1.83 12.74
N ASP A 78 -5.11 -1.34 13.86
CA ASP A 78 -5.48 -1.85 15.17
C ASP A 78 -6.37 -0.83 15.90
N PRO A 79 -7.62 -1.20 16.21
CA PRO A 79 -8.62 -0.25 16.70
C PRO A 79 -8.51 0.06 18.21
N TYR A 80 -7.33 0.06 18.78
CA TYR A 80 -7.11 0.46 20.18
C TYR A 80 -6.56 1.88 20.30
N ILE A 81 -6.68 2.46 21.50
CA ILE A 81 -6.27 3.84 21.82
C ILE A 81 -4.76 4.00 21.97
N ASN A 82 -4.00 2.93 22.17
CA ASN A 82 -2.55 3.03 22.22
C ASN A 82 -2.01 3.64 20.91
N VAL A 83 -1.00 4.50 21.02
CA VAL A 83 -0.40 5.15 19.83
C VAL A 83 0.37 4.12 19.00
N ASP A 84 1.00 3.17 19.66
CA ASP A 84 1.73 2.04 19.07
C ASP A 84 1.65 0.81 19.98
N ALA A 85 2.32 -0.27 19.63
CA ALA A 85 2.31 -1.51 20.38
C ALA A 85 3.35 -1.55 21.53
N GLY A 86 4.26 -0.58 21.60
CA GLY A 86 5.42 -0.62 22.50
C GLY A 86 5.08 -0.58 24.00
N THR A 87 3.93 -0.02 24.35
CA THR A 87 3.47 0.03 25.75
C THR A 87 2.50 -1.10 26.14
N MET A 88 2.22 -2.00 25.20
CA MET A 88 1.24 -3.05 25.41
C MET A 88 1.84 -4.27 26.10
N ASN A 89 1.04 -4.95 26.92
CA ASN A 89 1.47 -6.16 27.58
C ASN A 89 1.53 -7.33 26.58
N PRO A 90 2.70 -7.95 26.38
CA PRO A 90 2.84 -9.05 25.42
C PRO A 90 1.95 -10.26 25.69
N THR A 91 1.54 -10.48 26.96
CA THR A 91 0.64 -11.57 27.31
C THR A 91 -0.80 -11.35 26.85
N GLU A 92 -1.17 -10.11 26.57
CA GLU A 92 -2.52 -9.75 26.10
C GLU A 92 -2.58 -9.59 24.58
N HIS A 93 -1.53 -9.05 23.97
CA HIS A 93 -1.51 -8.67 22.55
C HIS A 93 -0.47 -9.40 21.71
N GLY A 94 0.34 -10.26 22.31
CA GLY A 94 1.47 -10.88 21.66
C GLY A 94 2.72 -10.00 21.65
N GLU A 95 3.76 -10.46 20.98
CA GLU A 95 5.04 -9.76 20.91
C GLU A 95 4.97 -8.56 19.95
N VAL A 96 5.74 -7.52 20.29
CA VAL A 96 5.92 -6.34 19.47
C VAL A 96 6.85 -6.67 18.30
N PHE A 97 6.46 -6.26 17.10
CA PHE A 97 7.31 -6.29 15.92
C PHE A 97 7.80 -4.89 15.61
N VAL A 98 9.13 -4.71 15.58
CA VAL A 98 9.75 -3.41 15.30
C VAL A 98 10.09 -3.31 13.83
N LEU A 99 9.54 -2.30 13.16
CA LEU A 99 9.81 -2.01 11.76
C LEU A 99 11.20 -1.39 11.57
N LYS A 100 11.68 -1.36 10.34
CA LYS A 100 12.99 -0.79 9.98
C LYS A 100 13.19 0.67 10.41
N ASP A 101 12.11 1.44 10.46
CA ASP A 101 12.12 2.85 10.90
C ASP A 101 11.93 3.02 12.41
N GLY A 102 11.95 1.91 13.17
CA GLY A 102 11.84 1.88 14.61
C GLY A 102 10.40 1.93 15.15
N ASP A 103 9.40 1.87 14.28
CA ASP A 103 7.99 1.85 14.71
C ASP A 103 7.64 0.51 15.36
N GLU A 104 7.02 0.56 16.54
CA GLU A 104 6.64 -0.61 17.32
C GLU A 104 5.20 -1.02 16.98
N THR A 105 5.05 -2.21 16.40
CA THR A 105 3.81 -2.63 15.75
C THR A 105 3.39 -4.04 16.18
N ASP A 106 2.20 -4.45 15.74
CA ASP A 106 1.70 -5.81 15.89
C ASP A 106 2.50 -6.82 15.05
N GLN A 107 2.55 -8.08 15.49
CA GLN A 107 3.25 -9.20 14.82
C GLN A 107 2.83 -9.41 13.37
N ASP A 108 1.60 -9.07 13.00
CA ASP A 108 1.10 -9.21 11.63
C ASP A 108 1.94 -8.42 10.62
N MET A 109 2.57 -7.33 11.06
CA MET A 109 3.47 -6.55 10.19
C MET A 109 4.67 -7.38 9.73
N GLY A 110 5.23 -8.22 10.61
CA GLY A 110 6.29 -9.16 10.24
C GLY A 110 5.84 -10.21 9.23
N ASN A 111 4.60 -10.66 9.31
CA ASN A 111 4.02 -11.54 8.30
C ASN A 111 3.88 -10.83 6.95
N TYR A 112 3.43 -9.58 6.94
CA TYR A 112 3.33 -8.81 5.69
C TYR A 112 4.70 -8.62 5.04
N GLU A 113 5.73 -8.22 5.79
CA GLU A 113 7.10 -8.09 5.26
C GLU A 113 7.61 -9.39 4.65
N ARG A 114 7.40 -10.51 5.36
CA ARG A 114 7.82 -11.84 4.90
C ARG A 114 7.12 -12.25 3.61
N PHE A 115 5.80 -12.07 3.52
CA PHE A 115 5.03 -12.48 2.36
C PHE A 115 5.24 -11.54 1.16
N LEU A 116 5.38 -10.24 1.39
CA LEU A 116 5.66 -9.26 0.35
C LEU A 116 7.15 -9.23 -0.06
N ASN A 117 8.03 -9.83 0.75
CA ASN A 117 9.49 -9.79 0.59
C ASN A 117 10.01 -8.35 0.46
N ARG A 118 9.55 -7.47 1.33
CA ARG A 118 9.95 -6.06 1.40
C ARG A 118 9.74 -5.49 2.80
N ASP A 119 10.59 -4.52 3.15
CA ASP A 119 10.41 -3.76 4.38
C ASP A 119 9.15 -2.87 4.29
N LEU A 120 8.43 -2.78 5.39
CA LEU A 120 7.34 -1.84 5.61
C LEU A 120 7.79 -0.78 6.62
N THR A 121 7.01 0.29 6.73
CA THR A 121 7.31 1.42 7.61
C THR A 121 6.07 1.83 8.40
N ARG A 122 6.24 2.76 9.33
CA ARG A 122 5.13 3.35 10.11
C ARG A 122 3.94 3.80 9.29
N ILE A 123 4.15 4.07 8.00
CA ILE A 123 3.07 4.44 7.07
C ILE A 123 2.08 3.29 6.87
N ASN A 124 2.56 2.07 7.05
CA ASN A 124 1.79 0.84 6.86
C ASN A 124 1.05 0.38 8.12
N TYR A 125 1.18 1.10 9.22
CA TYR A 125 0.59 0.76 10.51
C TYR A 125 -0.18 1.94 11.09
N MET A 126 -1.41 1.72 11.53
CA MET A 126 -2.18 2.75 12.21
C MET A 126 -3.02 2.18 13.35
N THR A 127 -3.13 2.96 14.41
CA THR A 127 -4.01 2.72 15.56
C THR A 127 -5.05 3.82 15.68
N THR A 128 -6.12 3.59 16.41
CA THR A 128 -7.08 4.65 16.75
C THR A 128 -6.38 5.82 17.44
N GLY A 129 -5.50 5.54 18.42
CA GLY A 129 -4.76 6.57 19.14
C GLY A 129 -3.92 7.45 18.23
N ARG A 130 -3.20 6.83 17.28
CA ARG A 130 -2.37 7.55 16.30
C ARG A 130 -3.21 8.44 15.37
N VAL A 131 -4.37 7.96 14.93
CA VAL A 131 -5.29 8.73 14.07
C VAL A 131 -5.87 9.93 14.83
N TYR A 132 -6.37 9.71 16.05
CA TYR A 132 -6.91 10.80 16.88
C TYR A 132 -5.86 11.83 17.23
N GLN A 133 -4.65 11.39 17.62
CA GLN A 133 -3.55 12.29 17.93
C GLN A 133 -3.21 13.18 16.74
N SER A 134 -3.20 12.64 15.53
CA SER A 134 -2.97 13.42 14.31
C SER A 134 -4.03 14.50 14.11
N VAL A 135 -5.30 14.13 14.19
CA VAL A 135 -6.42 15.07 14.01
C VAL A 135 -6.42 16.14 15.09
N ILE A 136 -6.16 15.79 16.35
CA ILE A 136 -6.07 16.73 17.46
C ILE A 136 -4.89 17.70 17.26
N ASN A 137 -3.72 17.19 16.86
CA ASN A 137 -2.55 18.05 16.62
C ASN A 137 -2.82 19.04 15.48
N ARG A 138 -3.47 18.61 14.40
CA ARG A 138 -3.87 19.46 13.27
C ARG A 138 -4.88 20.52 13.69
N GLU A 139 -5.83 20.15 14.56
CA GLU A 139 -6.77 21.12 15.15
C GLU A 139 -6.01 22.18 15.96
N ARG A 140 -5.11 21.76 16.86
CA ARG A 140 -4.31 22.68 17.68
C ARG A 140 -3.42 23.60 16.86
N ASN A 141 -2.99 23.14 15.70
CA ASN A 141 -2.21 23.92 14.73
C ASN A 141 -3.09 24.80 13.79
N LEU A 142 -4.38 24.87 14.02
CA LEU A 142 -5.34 25.63 13.19
C LEU A 142 -5.42 25.18 11.72
N GLU A 143 -5.03 23.94 11.41
CA GLU A 143 -5.06 23.42 10.03
C GLU A 143 -6.48 23.27 9.48
N TYR A 144 -7.49 23.25 10.35
CA TYR A 144 -8.91 23.27 9.97
C TYR A 144 -9.51 24.69 9.91
N GLY A 145 -8.68 25.74 10.03
CA GLY A 145 -9.10 27.14 9.90
C GLY A 145 -10.09 27.59 10.97
N GLY A 146 -9.99 27.05 12.19
CA GLY A 146 -10.87 27.37 13.32
C GLY A 146 -12.28 26.78 13.24
N LYS A 147 -12.53 25.86 12.29
CA LYS A 147 -13.80 25.15 12.20
C LYS A 147 -13.95 24.13 13.32
N CYS A 148 -15.19 23.77 13.65
CA CYS A 148 -15.46 22.64 14.53
C CYS A 148 -14.96 21.34 13.89
N VAL A 149 -14.15 20.58 14.63
CA VAL A 149 -13.62 19.29 14.18
C VAL A 149 -14.40 18.19 14.90
N GLU A 150 -15.09 17.37 14.13
CA GLU A 150 -15.98 16.32 14.61
C GLU A 150 -15.38 14.93 14.34
N VAL A 151 -15.82 13.94 15.10
CA VAL A 151 -15.39 12.55 14.90
C VAL A 151 -15.69 12.11 13.45
N VAL A 152 -16.89 12.39 12.97
CA VAL A 152 -17.26 12.19 11.56
C VAL A 152 -17.55 13.58 10.97
N PRO A 153 -16.91 13.97 9.86
CA PRO A 153 -16.11 13.12 8.95
C PRO A 153 -14.60 13.11 9.21
N HIS A 154 -14.05 13.91 10.14
CA HIS A 154 -12.62 14.20 10.17
C HIS A 154 -11.75 12.96 10.48
N ILE A 155 -12.18 12.07 11.39
CA ILE A 155 -11.44 10.84 11.68
C ILE A 155 -11.45 9.86 10.49
N PRO A 156 -12.60 9.53 9.88
CA PRO A 156 -12.61 8.72 8.65
C PRO A 156 -11.79 9.33 7.51
N MET A 157 -11.79 10.65 7.34
CA MET A 157 -10.99 11.33 6.32
C MET A 157 -9.49 11.17 6.58
N GLU A 158 -9.03 11.33 7.82
CA GLU A 158 -7.61 11.09 8.19
C GLU A 158 -7.21 9.63 7.89
N ILE A 159 -8.08 8.66 8.18
CA ILE A 159 -7.85 7.24 7.86
C ILE A 159 -7.70 7.05 6.34
N ILE A 160 -8.60 7.62 5.56
CA ILE A 160 -8.57 7.55 4.09
C ILE A 160 -7.29 8.17 3.54
N ASP A 161 -6.89 9.32 4.06
CA ASP A 161 -5.68 10.02 3.62
C ASP A 161 -4.43 9.18 3.90
N ARG A 162 -4.35 8.54 5.07
CA ARG A 162 -3.25 7.60 5.40
C ARG A 162 -3.20 6.39 4.47
N ILE A 163 -4.35 5.80 4.16
CA ILE A 163 -4.43 4.67 3.22
C ILE A 163 -3.94 5.10 1.83
N LYS A 164 -4.38 6.26 1.35
CA LYS A 164 -3.95 6.82 0.07
C LYS A 164 -2.46 7.17 0.06
N PHE A 165 -1.96 7.72 1.17
CA PHE A 165 -0.54 8.06 1.31
C PHE A 165 0.33 6.81 1.24
N ALA A 166 -0.04 5.74 1.94
CA ALA A 166 0.68 4.46 1.86
C ALA A 166 0.67 3.88 0.43
N GLN A 167 -0.43 4.04 -0.30
CA GLN A 167 -0.51 3.65 -1.71
C GLN A 167 0.48 4.44 -2.58
N GLN A 168 0.55 5.76 -2.38
CA GLN A 168 1.42 6.65 -3.15
C GLN A 168 2.89 6.37 -2.89
N GLU A 169 3.30 6.25 -1.64
CA GLU A 169 4.67 5.94 -1.23
C GLU A 169 5.16 4.59 -1.78
N ALA A 170 4.29 3.60 -1.78
CA ALA A 170 4.59 2.28 -2.33
C ALA A 170 4.46 2.21 -3.86
N CYS A 171 3.92 3.24 -4.53
CA CYS A 171 3.48 3.22 -5.92
C CYS A 171 2.62 1.97 -6.22
N ALA A 172 1.76 1.58 -5.27
CA ALA A 172 1.05 0.31 -5.29
C ALA A 172 -0.12 0.32 -6.29
N ASP A 173 -0.26 -0.77 -7.03
CA ASP A 173 -1.43 -1.05 -7.84
C ASP A 173 -2.59 -1.52 -6.95
N ILE A 174 -2.25 -2.22 -5.85
CA ILE A 174 -3.22 -2.75 -4.88
C ILE A 174 -2.75 -2.47 -3.46
N VAL A 175 -3.67 -2.01 -2.63
CA VAL A 175 -3.49 -1.85 -1.19
C VAL A 175 -4.37 -2.84 -0.47
N ILE A 176 -3.78 -3.68 0.37
CA ILE A 176 -4.52 -4.55 1.28
C ILE A 176 -4.59 -3.86 2.63
N VAL A 177 -5.78 -3.69 3.15
CA VAL A 177 -6.03 -3.04 4.44
C VAL A 177 -6.68 -4.06 5.36
N GLU A 178 -5.97 -4.50 6.37
CA GLU A 178 -6.54 -5.36 7.41
C GLU A 178 -7.02 -4.51 8.59
N ILE A 179 -8.28 -4.67 8.95
CA ILE A 179 -8.86 -4.04 10.13
C ILE A 179 -8.90 -5.08 11.27
N GLY A 180 -8.22 -4.76 12.37
CA GLY A 180 -8.23 -5.54 13.60
C GLY A 180 -9.62 -5.55 14.24
N GLY A 181 -9.83 -6.52 15.15
CA GLY A 181 -11.13 -6.72 15.78
C GLY A 181 -12.16 -7.40 14.89
N THR A 182 -13.42 -7.25 15.26
CA THR A 182 -14.56 -7.84 14.54
C THR A 182 -15.53 -6.76 14.06
N VAL A 183 -16.31 -7.08 13.03
CA VAL A 183 -17.43 -6.24 12.57
C VAL A 183 -18.49 -6.21 13.69
N GLY A 184 -18.84 -5.00 14.13
CA GLY A 184 -19.77 -4.81 15.23
C GLY A 184 -19.11 -4.36 16.54
N GLU A 185 -17.78 -4.45 16.65
CA GLU A 185 -17.06 -3.78 17.73
C GLU A 185 -17.08 -2.27 17.50
N TYR A 186 -17.44 -1.53 18.55
CA TYR A 186 -17.51 -0.07 18.50
C TYR A 186 -16.18 0.56 18.05
N GLN A 187 -15.06 -0.01 18.48
CA GLN A 187 -13.71 0.47 18.17
C GLN A 187 -13.40 0.44 16.66
N SER A 188 -13.97 -0.52 15.91
CA SER A 188 -13.71 -0.68 14.47
C SER A 188 -14.62 0.19 13.59
N MET A 189 -15.66 0.81 14.14
CA MET A 189 -16.70 1.48 13.35
C MET A 189 -16.17 2.61 12.47
N LEU A 190 -15.23 3.42 12.96
CA LEU A 190 -14.70 4.54 12.19
C LEU A 190 -13.82 4.09 11.01
N PHE A 191 -13.15 2.96 11.14
CA PHE A 191 -12.39 2.35 10.07
C PHE A 191 -13.30 1.73 9.00
N LEU A 192 -14.38 1.09 9.44
CA LEU A 192 -15.42 0.58 8.54
C LEU A 192 -16.14 1.74 7.81
N GLU A 193 -16.38 2.86 8.50
CA GLU A 193 -16.93 4.06 7.89
C GLU A 193 -16.00 4.65 6.83
N ALA A 194 -14.70 4.72 7.10
CA ALA A 194 -13.71 5.14 6.11
C ALA A 194 -13.73 4.22 4.87
N ALA A 195 -13.78 2.92 5.06
CA ALA A 195 -13.89 1.94 3.97
C ALA A 195 -15.19 2.11 3.17
N ARG A 196 -16.32 2.33 3.87
CA ARG A 196 -17.62 2.63 3.24
C ARG A 196 -17.56 3.92 2.41
N MET A 197 -16.99 5.00 2.94
CA MET A 197 -16.83 6.28 2.24
C MET A 197 -15.97 6.10 0.97
N MET A 198 -14.87 5.35 1.06
CA MET A 198 -14.04 5.02 -0.10
C MET A 198 -14.82 4.21 -1.14
N HIS A 199 -15.61 3.24 -0.71
CA HIS A 199 -16.41 2.40 -1.61
C HIS A 199 -17.49 3.21 -2.34
N ILE A 200 -18.21 4.09 -1.65
CA ILE A 200 -19.23 4.97 -2.28
C ILE A 200 -18.58 5.88 -3.33
N THR A 201 -17.41 6.42 -3.01
CA THR A 201 -16.68 7.33 -3.93
C THR A 201 -16.10 6.57 -5.12
N HIS A 202 -15.66 5.32 -4.91
CA HIS A 202 -14.97 4.50 -5.91
C HIS A 202 -15.43 3.03 -5.88
N PRO A 203 -16.69 2.72 -6.27
CA PRO A 203 -17.28 1.39 -6.09
C PRO A 203 -16.57 0.27 -6.84
N HIS A 204 -15.84 0.60 -7.93
CA HIS A 204 -15.10 -0.40 -8.73
C HIS A 204 -13.64 -0.57 -8.28
N ARG A 205 -13.24 0.10 -7.21
CA ARG A 205 -11.84 0.09 -6.73
C ARG A 205 -11.69 -0.39 -5.28
N VAL A 206 -12.80 -0.50 -4.56
CA VAL A 206 -12.82 -0.91 -3.15
C VAL A 206 -13.58 -2.21 -3.02
N PHE A 207 -12.94 -3.20 -2.42
CA PHE A 207 -13.43 -4.57 -2.26
C PHE A 207 -13.37 -4.98 -0.78
N PHE A 208 -14.25 -5.90 -0.38
CA PHE A 208 -14.33 -6.45 0.96
C PHE A 208 -14.25 -7.98 0.91
#